data_e0738e1d248971fca362f453918ca09c
#
_entry.id   e0738e1d248971fca362f453918ca09c
#
_cell.length_a   1.000
_cell.length_b   1.000
_cell.length_c   1.000
_cell.angle_alpha   90.00
_cell.angle_beta   90.00
_cell.angle_gamma   90.00
#
_symmetry.space_group_name_H-M   'P 1'
#
loop_
_entity.id
_entity.type
_entity.pdbx_description
1 polymer ?
#
loop_
_entity_poly.entity_id
_entity_poly.type
_entity_poly.pdbx_seq_one_letter_code
_entity_poly.pdbx_strand_id
1 'polypeptide(L)'
;MEIKHVFFDLDHTLWDFEKNSRLAFGFIFEKYELNINKLKFDEIYQPINEKYWKLYREERISKEDLRYQRLKESFDLMEFQVSDEIVHLLAHDYIENLANYNHVFENTYVVLDYLKGKYDMHVITNG
;
A
#
# COMPACT_ATOMS: atom_id res chain seq x y z
N MET A 1 26.17 -25.32 -9.77
CA MET A 1 25.43 -24.79 -8.59
C MET A 1 23.97 -25.17 -8.72
N GLU A 2 23.40 -25.73 -7.68
CA GLU A 2 22.00 -26.11 -7.65
C GLU A 2 21.22 -25.07 -6.86
N ILE A 3 20.16 -24.53 -7.46
CA ILE A 3 19.24 -23.59 -6.78
C ILE A 3 18.24 -24.42 -5.98
N LYS A 4 18.09 -24.10 -4.70
CA LYS A 4 17.14 -24.76 -3.78
C LYS A 4 16.07 -23.82 -3.25
N HIS A 5 16.36 -22.53 -3.16
CA HIS A 5 15.49 -21.51 -2.59
C HIS A 5 15.20 -20.41 -3.59
N VAL A 6 13.95 -19.98 -3.65
CA VAL A 6 13.51 -18.83 -4.44
C VAL A 6 12.84 -17.82 -3.51
N PHE A 7 13.28 -16.57 -3.56
CA PHE A 7 12.74 -15.47 -2.77
C PHE A 7 11.97 -14.52 -3.67
N PHE A 8 10.76 -14.20 -3.28
CA PHE A 8 9.89 -13.26 -3.99
C PHE A 8 9.73 -11.98 -3.17
N ASP A 9 9.84 -10.84 -3.84
CA ASP A 9 9.28 -9.60 -3.33
C ASP A 9 7.75 -9.71 -3.37
N LEU A 10 7.05 -9.13 -2.38
CA LEU A 10 5.60 -9.21 -2.28
C LEU A 10 4.92 -8.07 -3.03
N ASP A 11 5.13 -6.84 -2.55
CA ASP A 11 4.45 -5.65 -3.06
C ASP A 11 4.93 -5.30 -4.47
N HIS A 12 3.99 -5.08 -5.40
CA HIS A 12 4.26 -4.83 -6.82
C HIS A 12 4.91 -5.99 -7.58
N THR A 13 5.06 -7.15 -6.97
CA THR A 13 5.61 -8.35 -7.60
C THR A 13 4.60 -9.49 -7.66
N LEU A 14 4.11 -9.95 -6.52
CA LEU A 14 3.05 -10.96 -6.40
C LEU A 14 1.69 -10.33 -6.08
N TRP A 15 1.70 -9.40 -5.15
CA TRP A 15 0.54 -8.72 -4.61
C TRP A 15 0.36 -7.37 -5.30
N ASP A 16 -0.84 -7.16 -5.86
CA ASP A 16 -1.18 -5.94 -6.59
C ASP A 16 -1.49 -4.81 -5.60
N PHE A 17 -0.42 -4.19 -5.12
CA PHE A 17 -0.48 -3.16 -4.09
C PHE A 17 -1.38 -1.98 -4.49
N GLU A 18 -1.23 -1.44 -5.70
CA GLU A 18 -2.02 -0.29 -6.13
C GLU A 18 -3.52 -0.58 -6.16
N LYS A 19 -3.90 -1.74 -6.69
CA LYS A 19 -5.31 -2.16 -6.72
C LYS A 19 -5.87 -2.34 -5.31
N ASN A 20 -5.15 -3.06 -4.44
CA ASN A 20 -5.59 -3.33 -3.07
C ASN A 20 -5.65 -2.04 -2.24
N SER A 21 -4.68 -1.14 -2.43
CA SER A 21 -4.65 0.18 -1.81
C SER A 21 -5.86 1.04 -2.22
N ARG A 22 -6.18 1.11 -3.51
CA ARG A 22 -7.36 1.84 -4.00
C ARG A 22 -8.66 1.34 -3.40
N LEU A 23 -8.80 0.02 -3.29
CA LEU A 23 -9.99 -0.59 -2.68
C LEU A 23 -10.10 -0.26 -1.19
N ALA A 24 -8.99 -0.31 -0.46
CA ALA A 24 -8.95 0.07 0.95
C ALA A 24 -9.32 1.54 1.17
N PHE A 25 -8.76 2.46 0.37
CA PHE A 25 -9.13 3.87 0.43
C PHE A 25 -10.59 4.10 0.06
N GLY A 26 -11.09 3.43 -0.97
CA GLY A 26 -12.50 3.51 -1.35
C GLY A 26 -13.42 3.17 -0.19
N PHE A 27 -13.12 2.10 0.53
CA PHE A 27 -13.89 1.67 1.70
C PHE A 27 -13.86 2.70 2.83
N ILE A 28 -12.67 3.20 3.22
CA ILE A 28 -12.57 4.13 4.34
C ILE A 28 -13.14 5.51 4.01
N PHE A 29 -13.03 5.98 2.78
CA PHE A 29 -13.65 7.25 2.37
C PHE A 29 -15.19 7.17 2.46
N GLU A 30 -15.78 6.05 2.10
CA GLU A 30 -17.21 5.83 2.29
C GLU A 30 -17.59 5.74 3.77
N LYS A 31 -16.79 5.03 4.57
CA LYS A 31 -17.00 4.90 6.01
C LYS A 31 -17.08 6.25 6.73
N TYR A 32 -16.22 7.19 6.34
CA TYR A 32 -16.18 8.54 6.93
C TYR A 32 -16.97 9.57 6.12
N GLU A 33 -17.77 9.13 5.16
CA GLU A 33 -18.63 9.99 4.32
C GLU A 33 -17.86 11.14 3.65
N LEU A 34 -16.63 10.87 3.23
CA LEU A 34 -15.78 11.84 2.55
C LEU A 34 -16.11 11.87 1.06
N ASN A 35 -16.66 13.00 0.61
CA ASN A 35 -16.96 13.22 -0.81
C ASN A 35 -15.70 13.63 -1.57
N ILE A 36 -14.81 12.69 -1.77
CA ILE A 36 -13.51 12.89 -2.42
C ILE A 36 -13.50 12.26 -3.82
N ASN A 37 -12.84 12.92 -4.76
CA ASN A 37 -12.56 12.34 -6.07
C ASN A 37 -11.47 11.27 -5.92
N LYS A 38 -11.86 10.01 -5.93
CA LYS A 38 -10.96 8.86 -5.67
C LYS A 38 -9.86 8.73 -6.71
N LEU A 39 -10.14 9.01 -7.99
CA LEU A 39 -9.13 8.96 -9.06
C LEU A 39 -8.07 10.04 -8.87
N LYS A 40 -8.51 11.27 -8.61
CA LYS A 40 -7.60 12.38 -8.34
C LYS A 40 -6.76 12.13 -7.08
N PHE A 41 -7.37 11.57 -6.04
CA PHE A 41 -6.65 11.19 -4.83
C PHE A 41 -5.54 10.19 -5.15
N ASP A 42 -5.84 9.12 -5.87
CA ASP A 42 -4.87 8.08 -6.22
C ASP A 42 -3.68 8.64 -7.01
N GLU A 43 -3.95 9.48 -8.01
CA GLU A 43 -2.91 10.14 -8.81
C GLU A 43 -1.96 11.01 -7.97
N ILE A 44 -2.51 11.73 -6.99
CA ILE A 44 -1.73 12.59 -6.09
C ILE A 44 -1.02 11.77 -5.02
N TYR A 45 -1.70 10.77 -4.46
CA TYR A 45 -1.19 9.97 -3.36
C TYR A 45 0.01 9.11 -3.74
N GLN A 46 0.02 8.48 -4.91
CA GLN A 46 1.08 7.55 -5.29
C GLN A 46 2.49 8.16 -5.21
N PRO A 47 2.80 9.30 -5.84
CA PRO A 47 4.14 9.89 -5.75
C PRO A 47 4.47 10.39 -4.33
N ILE A 48 3.47 10.86 -3.58
CA ILE A 48 3.65 11.28 -2.19
C ILE A 48 4.00 10.08 -1.31
N ASN A 49 3.30 8.97 -1.49
CA ASN A 49 3.57 7.73 -0.78
C ASN A 49 5.00 7.24 -1.02
N GLU A 50 5.45 7.24 -2.27
CA GLU A 50 6.83 6.87 -2.62
C GLU A 50 7.85 7.78 -1.96
N LYS A 51 7.59 9.10 -1.93
CA LYS A 51 8.45 10.08 -1.25
C LYS A 51 8.63 9.76 0.23
N TYR A 52 7.53 9.51 0.94
CA TYR A 52 7.60 9.22 2.37
C TYR A 52 8.20 7.86 2.68
N TRP A 53 7.98 6.85 1.85
CA TRP A 53 8.66 5.57 1.97
C TRP A 53 10.16 5.69 1.75
N LYS A 54 10.60 6.54 0.82
CA LYS A 54 12.02 6.85 0.64
C LYS A 54 12.62 7.49 1.89
N LEU A 55 11.95 8.50 2.46
CA LEU A 55 12.38 9.13 3.72
C LEU A 55 12.49 8.10 4.86
N TYR A 56 11.54 7.19 4.94
CA TYR A 56 11.55 6.13 5.96
C TYR A 56 12.74 5.18 5.78
N ARG A 57 13.02 4.75 4.55
CA ARG A 57 14.19 3.89 4.27
C ARG A 57 15.52 4.59 4.56
N GLU A 58 15.56 5.90 4.44
CA GLU A 58 16.73 6.74 4.80
C GLU A 58 16.78 7.09 6.29
N GLU A 59 15.90 6.50 7.10
CA GLU A 59 15.78 6.74 8.55
C GLU A 59 15.55 8.23 8.92
N ARG A 60 14.87 8.98 8.03
CA ARG A 60 14.60 10.41 8.18
C ARG A 60 13.21 10.72 8.72
N ILE A 61 12.36 9.73 8.84
CA ILE A 61 10.98 9.87 9.33
C ILE A 61 10.56 8.58 10.05
N SER A 62 9.74 8.70 11.07
CA SER A 62 9.14 7.55 11.73
C SER A 62 8.05 6.91 10.88
N LYS A 63 7.70 5.66 11.16
CA LYS A 63 6.59 4.98 10.47
C LYS A 63 5.25 5.66 10.78
N GLU A 64 5.07 6.15 11.99
CA GLU A 64 3.88 6.88 12.40
C GLU A 64 3.72 8.18 11.61
N ASP A 65 4.80 8.98 11.53
CA ASP A 65 4.80 10.22 10.75
C ASP A 65 4.57 9.96 9.25
N LEU A 66 5.18 8.91 8.70
CA LEU A 66 4.93 8.49 7.32
C LEU A 66 3.43 8.26 7.07
N ARG A 67 2.79 7.50 7.95
CA ARG A 67 1.36 7.14 7.82
C ARG A 67 0.45 8.36 7.84
N TYR A 68 0.76 9.34 8.69
CA TYR A 68 0.03 10.60 8.78
C TYR A 68 0.35 11.54 7.62
N GLN A 69 1.63 11.83 7.40
CA GLN A 69 2.07 12.88 6.46
C GLN A 69 1.68 12.59 5.02
N ARG A 70 1.76 11.34 4.57
CA ARG A 70 1.37 10.99 3.20
C ARG A 70 -0.11 11.28 2.91
N LEU A 71 -0.98 11.13 3.90
CA LEU A 71 -2.40 11.48 3.76
C LEU A 71 -2.62 12.98 3.87
N LYS A 72 -2.03 13.61 4.88
CA LYS A 72 -2.16 15.06 5.10
C LYS A 72 -1.72 15.86 3.87
N GLU A 73 -0.53 15.57 3.35
CA GLU A 73 -0.03 16.24 2.14
C GLU A 73 -0.92 15.98 0.91
N SER A 74 -1.44 14.76 0.77
CA SER A 74 -2.35 14.44 -0.33
C SER A 74 -3.62 15.26 -0.27
N PHE A 75 -4.23 15.40 0.91
CA PHE A 75 -5.43 16.22 1.08
C PHE A 75 -5.14 17.71 0.88
N ASP A 76 -3.99 18.19 1.36
CA ASP A 76 -3.59 19.58 1.17
C ASP A 76 -3.41 19.92 -0.32
N LEU A 77 -2.77 19.05 -1.09
CA LEU A 77 -2.62 19.25 -2.54
C LEU A 77 -3.94 19.16 -3.30
N MET A 78 -4.89 18.42 -2.78
CA MET A 78 -6.25 18.37 -3.33
C MET A 78 -7.11 19.57 -2.92
N GLU A 79 -6.62 20.42 -2.01
CA GLU A 79 -7.40 21.46 -1.36
C GLU A 79 -8.66 20.90 -0.68
N PHE A 80 -8.57 19.67 -0.18
CA PHE A 80 -9.65 18.98 0.50
C PHE A 80 -9.54 19.18 2.01
N GLN A 81 -10.52 19.88 2.59
CA GLN A 81 -10.53 20.19 4.02
C GLN A 81 -10.93 18.97 4.84
N VAL A 82 -10.03 18.57 5.73
CA VAL A 82 -10.22 17.44 6.65
C VAL A 82 -9.47 17.74 7.95
N SER A 83 -10.09 17.41 9.09
CA SER A 83 -9.45 17.61 10.39
C SER A 83 -8.30 16.63 10.62
N ASP A 84 -7.33 17.03 11.45
CA ASP A 84 -6.22 16.14 11.84
C ASP A 84 -6.71 14.85 12.50
N GLU A 85 -7.78 14.93 13.29
CA GLU A 85 -8.41 13.75 13.90
C GLU A 85 -8.85 12.74 12.84
N ILE A 86 -9.52 13.21 11.80
CA ILE A 86 -9.95 12.34 10.69
C ILE A 86 -8.74 11.78 9.94
N VAL A 87 -7.70 12.58 9.70
CA VAL A 87 -6.49 12.07 9.05
C VAL A 87 -5.85 10.93 9.85
N HIS A 88 -5.79 11.04 11.18
CA HIS A 88 -5.27 9.97 12.03
C HIS A 88 -6.16 8.72 11.99
N LEU A 89 -7.47 8.87 12.01
CA LEU A 89 -8.41 7.76 11.88
C LEU A 89 -8.27 7.06 10.52
N LEU A 90 -8.16 7.82 9.44
CA LEU A 90 -7.94 7.28 8.10
C LEU A 90 -6.60 6.52 8.01
N ALA A 91 -5.54 7.08 8.59
CA ALA A 91 -4.22 6.45 8.62
C ALA A 91 -4.25 5.09 9.32
N HIS A 92 -4.96 5.01 10.44
CA HIS A 92 -5.16 3.76 11.18
C HIS A 92 -6.01 2.76 10.37
N ASP A 93 -7.18 3.20 9.92
CA ASP A 93 -8.14 2.32 9.25
C ASP A 93 -7.64 1.82 7.89
N TYR A 94 -6.84 2.62 7.18
CA TYR A 94 -6.20 2.17 5.96
C TYR A 94 -5.34 0.93 6.19
N ILE A 95 -4.50 0.94 7.21
CA ILE A 95 -3.64 -0.19 7.56
C ILE A 95 -4.47 -1.40 7.98
N GLU A 96 -5.49 -1.19 8.82
CA GLU A 96 -6.38 -2.27 9.29
C GLU A 96 -7.16 -2.92 8.14
N ASN A 97 -7.57 -2.15 7.15
CA ASN A 97 -8.39 -2.66 6.05
C ASN A 97 -7.58 -3.15 4.84
N LEU A 98 -6.33 -2.75 4.70
CA LEU A 98 -5.51 -3.09 3.53
C LEU A 98 -5.40 -4.62 3.32
N ALA A 99 -5.23 -5.37 4.38
CA ALA A 99 -5.12 -6.83 4.36
C ALA A 99 -6.42 -7.56 3.97
N ASN A 100 -7.57 -6.86 3.92
CA ASN A 100 -8.83 -7.42 3.47
C ASN A 100 -8.92 -7.56 1.94
N TYR A 101 -8.03 -6.89 1.21
CA TYR A 101 -7.97 -6.89 -0.24
C TYR A 101 -6.69 -7.60 -0.68
N ASN A 102 -6.83 -8.76 -1.33
CA ASN A 102 -5.69 -9.64 -1.63
C ASN A 102 -5.64 -10.00 -3.12
N HIS A 103 -5.81 -9.00 -3.98
CA HIS A 103 -5.62 -9.18 -5.41
C HIS A 103 -4.14 -9.39 -5.72
N VAL A 104 -3.85 -10.36 -6.57
CA VAL A 104 -2.50 -10.67 -7.06
C VAL A 104 -2.42 -10.38 -8.55
N PHE A 105 -1.22 -10.19 -9.06
CA PHE A 105 -1.02 -10.01 -10.49
C PHE A 105 -1.39 -11.25 -11.28
N GLU A 106 -1.75 -11.07 -12.54
CA GLU A 106 -1.98 -12.17 -13.47
C GLU A 106 -0.78 -13.12 -13.50
N ASN A 107 -1.05 -14.41 -13.58
CA ASN A 107 -0.06 -15.48 -13.58
C ASN A 107 0.71 -15.71 -12.26
N THR A 108 0.45 -14.96 -11.20
CA THR A 108 1.10 -15.19 -9.90
C THR A 108 0.92 -16.63 -9.43
N TYR A 109 -0.30 -17.15 -9.40
CA TYR A 109 -0.57 -18.52 -8.99
C TYR A 109 0.01 -19.56 -9.96
N VAL A 110 0.00 -19.29 -11.25
CA VAL A 110 0.60 -20.15 -12.27
C VAL A 110 2.09 -20.35 -12.02
N VAL A 111 2.81 -19.26 -11.73
CA VAL A 111 4.24 -19.29 -11.44
C VAL A 111 4.51 -20.02 -10.12
N LEU A 112 3.76 -19.70 -9.07
CA LEU A 112 3.93 -20.32 -7.76
C LEU A 112 3.63 -21.82 -7.81
N ASP A 113 2.59 -22.24 -8.50
CA ASP A 113 2.24 -23.65 -8.67
C ASP A 113 3.32 -24.40 -9.48
N TYR A 114 3.89 -23.78 -10.50
CA TYR A 114 5.00 -24.34 -11.26
C TYR A 114 6.24 -24.58 -10.41
N LEU A 115 6.56 -23.65 -9.51
CA LEU A 115 7.75 -23.73 -8.65
C LEU A 115 7.54 -24.63 -7.42
N LYS A 116 6.29 -24.81 -7.01
CA LYS A 116 5.92 -25.64 -5.86
C LYS A 116 6.43 -27.06 -6.02
N GLY A 117 7.09 -27.57 -5.01
CA GLY A 117 7.68 -28.92 -5.01
C GLY A 117 9.02 -29.04 -5.74
N LYS A 118 9.47 -28.00 -6.44
CA LYS A 118 10.79 -27.93 -7.07
C LYS A 118 11.78 -27.13 -6.23
N TYR A 119 11.30 -26.10 -5.56
CA TYR A 119 12.09 -25.16 -4.76
C TYR A 119 11.37 -24.84 -3.45
N ASP A 120 12.14 -24.49 -2.44
CA ASP A 120 11.61 -23.85 -1.24
C ASP A 120 11.36 -22.38 -1.55
N MET A 121 10.11 -21.94 -1.41
CA MET A 121 9.70 -20.60 -1.75
C MET A 121 9.54 -19.73 -0.50
N HIS A 122 10.02 -18.51 -0.58
CA HIS A 122 10.02 -17.52 0.50
C HIS A 122 9.54 -16.17 0.00
N VAL A 123 8.98 -15.37 0.90
CA VAL A 123 8.60 -13.97 0.61
C VAL A 123 9.51 -13.03 1.38
N ILE A 124 9.99 -11.99 0.72
CA ILE A 124 10.70 -10.86 1.34
C ILE A 124 9.86 -9.60 1.13
N THR A 125 9.62 -8.86 2.20
CA THR A 125 8.89 -7.61 2.15
C THR A 125 9.55 -6.55 3.02
N ASN A 126 9.46 -5.29 2.58
CA ASN A 126 9.96 -4.12 3.31
C ASN A 126 8.89 -3.44 4.18
N GLY A 127 7.66 -3.90 4.06
CA GLY A 127 6.50 -3.28 4.69
C GLY A 127 6.17 -3.67 6.09
#